data_d096cd8a88e8b78e504076ab3cf5b32c
#
_entry.id   d096cd8a88e8b78e504076ab3cf5b32c
#
_cell.length_a   1.000
_cell.length_b   1.000
_cell.length_c   1.000
_cell.angle_alpha   90.00
_cell.angle_beta   90.00
_cell.angle_gamma   90.00
#
_symmetry.space_group_name_H-M   'P 1'
#
loop_
_entity.id
_entity.type
_entity.pdbx_description
1 polymer ?
#
loop_
_entity_poly.entity_id
_entity_poly.type
_entity_poly.pdbx_seq_one_letter_code
_entity_poly.pdbx_strand_id
1 'polypeptide(L)'
;MKPVSELFNNRTGSSNTLWSVTPDDTVFEAIKVLAERGVGALIVMEKGKLVGIVSERDYTRKIALQGKNSKESLVRDIMTANVLVVNPRTRTRECMAIMSEKNIRHLPVVDGDTVVGMLSIRDLMNDIIRDHEFTISQLESYIKG
;
A
#
# COMPACT_ATOMS: atom_id res chain seq x y z
N MET A 1 -19.27 0.70 5.38
CA MET A 1 -18.36 0.68 4.24
C MET A 1 -17.95 -0.75 3.91
N LYS A 2 -17.44 -0.96 2.72
CA LYS A 2 -17.14 -2.30 2.21
C LYS A 2 -15.88 -2.90 2.82
N PRO A 3 -15.71 -4.22 2.77
CA PRO A 3 -14.46 -4.86 3.16
C PRO A 3 -13.38 -4.62 2.10
N VAL A 4 -12.13 -4.69 2.53
CA VAL A 4 -10.95 -4.46 1.67
C VAL A 4 -10.94 -5.40 0.46
N SER A 5 -11.42 -6.64 0.62
CA SER A 5 -11.46 -7.60 -0.49
C SER A 5 -12.21 -7.09 -1.71
N GLU A 6 -13.24 -6.29 -1.52
CA GLU A 6 -13.99 -5.73 -2.65
C GLU A 6 -13.19 -4.70 -3.44
N LEU A 7 -12.28 -3.99 -2.79
CA LEU A 7 -11.40 -3.06 -3.49
C LEU A 7 -10.48 -3.79 -4.46
N PHE A 8 -9.95 -4.93 -4.05
CA PHE A 8 -9.09 -5.72 -4.91
C PHE A 8 -9.84 -6.30 -6.10
N ASN A 9 -11.07 -6.75 -5.88
CA ASN A 9 -11.89 -7.32 -6.95
C ASN A 9 -12.29 -6.28 -7.99
N ASN A 10 -12.37 -5.01 -7.61
CA ASN A 10 -12.80 -3.92 -8.49
C ASN A 10 -11.66 -3.25 -9.24
N ARG A 11 -10.43 -3.63 -8.96
CA ARG A 11 -9.28 -3.08 -9.68
C ARG A 11 -9.22 -3.64 -11.08
N THR A 12 -8.86 -2.78 -12.04
CA THR A 12 -8.64 -3.21 -13.42
C THR A 12 -7.15 -3.50 -13.62
N GLY A 13 -6.86 -4.50 -14.46
CA GLY A 13 -5.48 -4.89 -14.77
C GLY A 13 -4.85 -5.75 -13.69
N SER A 14 -3.55 -5.63 -13.50
CA SER A 14 -2.75 -6.46 -12.61
C SER A 14 -2.85 -6.03 -11.15
N SER A 15 -4.02 -5.64 -10.72
CA SER A 15 -4.25 -5.00 -9.44
C SER A 15 -3.87 -5.85 -8.22
N ASN A 16 -3.85 -7.17 -8.37
CA ASN A 16 -3.48 -8.08 -7.29
C ASN A 16 -2.01 -8.47 -7.33
N THR A 17 -1.23 -7.86 -8.23
CA THR A 17 0.19 -8.14 -8.33
C THR A 17 0.91 -7.56 -7.12
N LEU A 18 1.63 -8.41 -6.42
CA LEU A 18 2.38 -8.04 -5.24
C LEU A 18 3.84 -7.80 -5.61
N TRP A 19 4.30 -6.57 -5.40
CA TRP A 19 5.70 -6.22 -5.65
C TRP A 19 6.45 -6.24 -4.32
N SER A 20 7.50 -7.03 -4.26
CA SER A 20 8.28 -7.21 -3.04
C SER A 20 9.77 -7.14 -3.30
N VAL A 21 10.50 -6.88 -2.22
CA VAL A 21 11.97 -6.92 -2.19
C VAL A 21 12.37 -7.69 -0.94
N THR A 22 13.65 -8.01 -0.82
CA THR A 22 14.19 -8.69 0.35
C THR A 22 14.95 -7.70 1.23
N PRO A 23 15.16 -8.01 2.52
CA PRO A 23 15.94 -7.12 3.40
C PRO A 23 17.37 -6.89 2.91
N ASP A 24 17.93 -7.82 2.19
CA ASP A 24 19.31 -7.76 1.71
C ASP A 24 19.46 -7.10 0.34
N ASP A 25 18.35 -6.75 -0.30
CA ASP A 25 18.40 -5.96 -1.52
C ASP A 25 18.91 -4.56 -1.18
N THR A 26 19.56 -3.92 -2.14
CA THR A 26 19.99 -2.54 -1.94
C THR A 26 18.82 -1.59 -2.00
N VAL A 27 18.93 -0.46 -1.35
CA VAL A 27 17.93 0.61 -1.43
C VAL A 27 17.78 1.05 -2.89
N PHE A 28 18.88 1.07 -3.66
CA PHE A 28 18.80 1.43 -5.08
C PHE A 28 17.90 0.48 -5.87
N GLU A 29 18.02 -0.84 -5.63
CA GLU A 29 17.15 -1.82 -6.28
C GLU A 29 15.69 -1.60 -5.91
N ALA A 30 15.41 -1.28 -4.65
CA ALA A 30 14.05 -1.00 -4.20
C ALA A 30 13.47 0.25 -4.87
N ILE A 31 14.27 1.34 -4.95
CA ILE A 31 13.83 2.57 -5.62
C ILE A 31 13.54 2.31 -7.09
N LYS A 32 14.36 1.50 -7.71
CA LYS A 32 14.19 1.14 -9.12
C LYS A 32 12.85 0.46 -9.35
N VAL A 33 12.48 -0.49 -8.47
CA VAL A 33 11.19 -1.18 -8.55
C VAL A 33 10.05 -0.19 -8.32
N LEU A 34 10.16 0.67 -7.31
CA LEU A 34 9.15 1.70 -7.04
C LEU A 34 8.88 2.56 -8.29
N ALA A 35 9.96 3.01 -8.93
CA ALA A 35 9.87 3.85 -10.12
C ALA A 35 9.29 3.10 -11.32
N GLU A 36 9.76 1.89 -11.56
CA GLU A 36 9.31 1.08 -12.70
C GLU A 36 7.85 0.69 -12.59
N ARG A 37 7.37 0.42 -11.37
CA ARG A 37 6.00 -0.03 -11.14
C ARG A 37 5.04 1.12 -10.81
N GLY A 38 5.57 2.31 -10.60
CA GLY A 38 4.73 3.47 -10.28
C GLY A 38 4.02 3.34 -8.95
N VAL A 39 4.66 2.72 -7.95
CA VAL A 39 4.09 2.54 -6.62
C VAL A 39 4.92 3.29 -5.59
N GLY A 40 4.33 3.61 -4.45
CA GLY A 40 4.99 4.40 -3.40
C GLY A 40 5.59 3.56 -2.28
N ALA A 41 5.28 2.28 -2.23
CA ALA A 41 5.80 1.39 -1.19
C ALA A 41 5.88 -0.04 -1.70
N LEU A 42 6.79 -0.81 -1.10
CA LEU A 42 6.99 -2.23 -1.41
C LEU A 42 6.94 -3.03 -0.13
N ILE A 43 6.44 -4.25 -0.25
CA ILE A 43 6.49 -5.21 0.82
C ILE A 43 7.90 -5.81 0.87
N VAL A 44 8.43 -5.99 2.07
CA VAL A 44 9.72 -6.64 2.29
C VAL A 44 9.45 -8.05 2.80
N MET A 45 9.88 -9.04 2.03
CA MET A 45 9.65 -10.45 2.33
C MET A 45 10.96 -11.16 2.58
N GLU A 46 10.96 -12.08 3.53
CA GLU A 46 12.10 -12.95 3.80
C GLU A 46 11.58 -14.34 4.10
N LYS A 47 12.04 -15.32 3.32
CA LYS A 47 11.64 -16.72 3.48
C LYS A 47 10.12 -16.91 3.50
N GLY A 48 9.43 -16.19 2.61
CA GLY A 48 7.98 -16.30 2.49
C GLY A 48 7.18 -15.54 3.54
N LYS A 49 7.85 -14.79 4.40
CA LYS A 49 7.19 -14.03 5.47
C LYS A 49 7.34 -12.52 5.27
N LEU A 50 6.31 -11.79 5.65
CA LEU A 50 6.35 -10.33 5.66
C LEU A 50 7.23 -9.88 6.83
N VAL A 51 8.31 -9.17 6.51
CA VAL A 51 9.22 -8.67 7.54
C VAL A 51 9.30 -7.15 7.60
N GLY A 52 8.73 -6.46 6.61
CA GLY A 52 8.76 -5.02 6.63
C GLY A 52 8.05 -4.39 5.45
N ILE A 53 8.08 -3.06 5.45
CA ILE A 53 7.62 -2.22 4.36
C ILE A 53 8.70 -1.17 4.10
N VAL A 54 8.97 -0.88 2.83
CA VAL A 54 9.89 0.19 2.43
C VAL A 54 9.17 1.13 1.47
N SER A 55 9.35 2.44 1.65
CA SER A 55 8.63 3.44 0.88
C SER A 55 9.55 4.53 0.34
N GLU A 56 9.01 5.32 -0.60
CA GLU A 56 9.69 6.51 -1.09
C GLU A 56 10.01 7.48 0.04
N ARG A 57 9.13 7.57 1.04
CA ARG A 57 9.34 8.41 2.22
C ARG A 57 10.56 7.94 3.01
N ASP A 58 10.73 6.62 3.16
CA ASP A 58 11.90 6.06 3.83
C ASP A 58 13.18 6.44 3.11
N TYR A 59 13.17 6.34 1.78
CA TYR A 59 14.33 6.75 0.98
C TYR A 59 14.65 8.22 1.20
N THR A 60 13.66 9.09 1.10
CA THR A 60 13.86 10.52 1.24
C THR A 60 14.45 10.87 2.60
N ARG A 61 13.86 10.33 3.66
CA ARG A 61 14.23 10.70 5.04
C ARG A 61 15.49 10.03 5.53
N LYS A 62 15.74 8.79 5.13
CA LYS A 62 16.80 7.96 5.71
C LYS A 62 18.02 7.83 4.80
N ILE A 63 17.88 8.13 3.53
CA ILE A 63 18.99 8.05 2.56
C ILE A 63 19.32 9.43 1.99
N ALA A 64 18.41 10.03 1.23
CA ALA A 64 18.68 11.27 0.53
C ALA A 64 19.03 12.42 1.50
N LEU A 65 18.20 12.66 2.52
CA LEU A 65 18.42 13.74 3.46
C LEU A 65 19.59 13.50 4.40
N GLN A 66 20.03 12.26 4.56
CA GLN A 66 21.19 11.92 5.40
C GLN A 66 22.48 11.79 4.60
N GLY A 67 22.44 12.09 3.31
CA GLY A 67 23.63 12.02 2.47
C GLY A 67 24.18 10.61 2.26
N LYS A 68 23.37 9.59 2.44
CA LYS A 68 23.78 8.20 2.26
C LYS A 68 23.65 7.77 0.81
N ASN A 69 24.37 6.72 0.44
CA ASN A 69 24.38 6.18 -0.90
C ASN A 69 23.40 5.00 -0.99
N SER A 70 22.41 5.10 -1.89
CA SER A 70 21.40 4.05 -2.07
C SER A 70 22.00 2.73 -2.55
N LYS A 71 23.11 2.75 -3.26
CA LYS A 71 23.76 1.53 -3.74
C LYS A 71 24.58 0.82 -2.66
N GLU A 72 24.86 1.50 -1.57
CA GLU A 72 25.61 0.96 -0.44
C GLU A 72 24.75 0.71 0.79
N SER A 73 23.48 1.06 0.72
CA SER A 73 22.53 0.86 1.82
C SER A 73 21.60 -0.28 1.50
N LEU A 74 21.20 -1.03 2.53
CA LEU A 74 20.30 -2.17 2.37
C LEU A 74 18.88 -1.80 2.79
N VAL A 75 17.92 -2.48 2.19
CA VAL A 75 16.50 -2.31 2.52
C VAL A 75 16.27 -2.45 4.01
N ARG A 76 16.92 -3.41 4.66
CA ARG A 76 16.77 -3.64 6.11
C ARG A 76 17.11 -2.42 6.95
N ASP A 77 17.98 -1.55 6.44
CA ASP A 77 18.45 -0.38 7.19
C ASP A 77 17.43 0.74 7.22
N ILE A 78 16.49 0.75 6.28
CA ILE A 78 15.51 1.84 6.18
C ILE A 78 14.06 1.38 6.28
N MET A 79 13.77 0.09 6.18
CA MET A 79 12.41 -0.43 6.22
C MET A 79 11.76 -0.22 7.59
N THR A 80 10.44 -0.20 7.60
CA THR A 80 9.67 -0.28 8.84
C THR A 80 9.43 -1.76 9.12
N ALA A 81 9.93 -2.26 10.26
CA ALA A 81 9.85 -3.67 10.60
C ALA A 81 8.56 -4.06 11.34
N ASN A 82 8.02 -3.16 12.16
CA ASN A 82 6.77 -3.42 12.87
C ASN A 82 5.60 -2.98 12.00
N VAL A 83 5.22 -3.82 11.05
CA VAL A 83 4.23 -3.49 10.04
C VAL A 83 2.83 -3.70 10.58
N LEU A 84 2.01 -2.64 10.46
CA LEU A 84 0.57 -2.77 10.70
C LEU A 84 -0.05 -3.40 9.48
N VAL A 85 -0.86 -4.43 9.69
CA VAL A 85 -1.51 -5.15 8.59
C VAL A 85 -3.02 -5.18 8.83
N VAL A 86 -3.76 -5.39 7.74
CA VAL A 86 -5.20 -5.64 7.80
C VAL A 86 -5.47 -6.95 7.07
N ASN A 87 -6.67 -7.49 7.21
CA ASN A 87 -7.06 -8.69 6.50
C ASN A 87 -8.13 -8.36 5.46
N PRO A 88 -8.45 -9.28 4.53
CA PRO A 88 -9.43 -8.98 3.47
C PRO A 88 -10.82 -8.62 4.00
N ARG A 89 -11.15 -9.00 5.21
CA ARG A 89 -12.45 -8.72 5.82
C ARG A 89 -12.50 -7.39 6.56
N THR A 90 -11.35 -6.76 6.79
CA THR A 90 -11.28 -5.45 7.44
C THR A 90 -12.02 -4.43 6.58
N ARG A 91 -12.80 -3.58 7.21
CA ARG A 91 -13.56 -2.56 6.52
C ARG A 91 -12.66 -1.40 6.10
N THR A 92 -12.98 -0.82 4.96
CA THR A 92 -12.20 0.33 4.43
C THR A 92 -12.18 1.48 5.41
N ARG A 93 -13.28 1.67 6.17
CA ARG A 93 -13.35 2.71 7.19
C ARG A 93 -12.29 2.53 8.27
N GLU A 94 -12.07 1.29 8.71
CA GLU A 94 -11.03 0.99 9.69
C GLU A 94 -9.64 1.25 9.14
N CYS A 95 -9.43 0.92 7.86
CA CYS A 95 -8.15 1.17 7.19
C CYS A 95 -7.84 2.67 7.15
N MET A 96 -8.84 3.48 6.83
CA MET A 96 -8.68 4.93 6.82
C MET A 96 -8.33 5.47 8.20
N ALA A 97 -8.98 4.97 9.23
CA ALA A 97 -8.71 5.38 10.61
C ALA A 97 -7.27 5.04 11.01
N ILE A 98 -6.80 3.84 10.66
CA ILE A 98 -5.43 3.43 10.94
C ILE A 98 -4.42 4.32 10.22
N MET A 99 -4.65 4.57 8.93
CA MET A 99 -3.75 5.42 8.16
C MET A 99 -3.69 6.84 8.70
N SER A 100 -4.83 7.39 9.10
CA SER A 100 -4.90 8.73 9.67
C SER A 100 -4.21 8.79 11.04
N GLU A 101 -4.54 7.85 11.92
CA GLU A 101 -4.01 7.83 13.27
C GLU A 101 -2.50 7.60 13.31
N LYS A 102 -2.00 6.70 12.47
CA LYS A 102 -0.59 6.35 12.43
C LYS A 102 0.21 7.13 11.40
N ASN A 103 -0.43 8.02 10.66
CA ASN A 103 0.19 8.82 9.61
C ASN A 103 0.96 7.97 8.60
N ILE A 104 0.30 6.92 8.14
CA ILE A 104 0.84 6.02 7.11
C ILE A 104 -0.10 5.99 5.91
N ARG A 105 0.43 5.64 4.76
CA ARG A 105 -0.31 5.67 3.49
C ARG A 105 -0.48 4.30 2.84
N HIS A 106 0.06 3.28 3.44
CA HIS A 106 0.06 1.93 2.89
C HIS A 106 -0.16 0.91 3.99
N LEU A 107 -1.00 -0.09 3.72
CA LEU A 107 -1.26 -1.19 4.63
C LEU A 107 -1.19 -2.50 3.85
N PRO A 108 -0.31 -3.42 4.23
CA PRO A 108 -0.36 -4.76 3.66
C PRO A 108 -1.65 -5.46 4.08
N VAL A 109 -2.20 -6.23 3.16
CA VAL A 109 -3.38 -7.05 3.40
C VAL A 109 -2.92 -8.50 3.49
N VAL A 110 -3.16 -9.12 4.65
CA VAL A 110 -2.68 -10.47 4.95
C VAL A 110 -3.86 -11.36 5.30
N ASP A 111 -3.92 -12.53 4.69
CA ASP A 111 -4.94 -13.54 4.98
C ASP A 111 -4.22 -14.75 5.55
N GLY A 112 -4.37 -14.96 6.87
CA GLY A 112 -3.57 -15.96 7.58
C GLY A 112 -2.09 -15.63 7.50
N ASP A 113 -1.33 -16.51 6.88
CA ASP A 113 0.11 -16.31 6.67
C ASP A 113 0.46 -15.78 5.28
N THR A 114 -0.57 -15.52 4.45
CA THR A 114 -0.36 -15.13 3.05
C THR A 114 -0.60 -13.64 2.88
N VAL A 115 0.38 -12.95 2.29
CA VAL A 115 0.21 -11.55 1.90
C VAL A 115 -0.54 -11.54 0.58
N VAL A 116 -1.75 -10.94 0.57
CA VAL A 116 -2.60 -10.93 -0.62
C VAL A 116 -2.54 -9.63 -1.40
N GLY A 117 -1.99 -8.59 -0.82
CA GLY A 117 -1.85 -7.32 -1.53
C GLY A 117 -1.41 -6.19 -0.64
N MET A 118 -1.36 -5.01 -1.23
CA MET A 118 -1.03 -3.76 -0.57
C MET A 118 -2.15 -2.76 -0.83
N LEU A 119 -2.65 -2.13 0.22
CA LEU A 119 -3.68 -1.12 0.14
C LEU A 119 -3.04 0.25 0.35
N SER A 120 -3.28 1.18 -0.60
CA SER A 120 -2.77 2.55 -0.47
C SER A 120 -3.91 3.51 -0.11
N ILE A 121 -3.52 4.68 0.41
CA ILE A 121 -4.51 5.74 0.67
C ILE A 121 -5.21 6.15 -0.64
N ARG A 122 -4.49 6.09 -1.77
CA ARG A 122 -5.07 6.40 -3.07
C ARG A 122 -6.20 5.42 -3.43
N ASP A 123 -6.02 4.13 -3.13
CA ASP A 123 -7.06 3.12 -3.38
C ASP A 123 -8.33 3.46 -2.61
N LEU A 124 -8.19 3.86 -1.36
CA LEU A 124 -9.31 4.24 -0.51
C LEU A 124 -9.99 5.51 -1.02
N MET A 125 -9.19 6.51 -1.40
CA MET A 125 -9.73 7.76 -1.92
C MET A 125 -10.50 7.56 -3.22
N ASN A 126 -9.95 6.76 -4.13
CA ASN A 126 -10.62 6.47 -5.39
C ASN A 126 -11.94 5.73 -5.17
N ASP A 127 -11.98 4.82 -4.19
CA ASP A 127 -13.20 4.10 -3.85
C ASP A 127 -14.27 5.04 -3.29
N ILE A 128 -13.89 5.95 -2.41
CA ILE A 128 -14.82 6.94 -1.84
C ILE A 128 -15.39 7.83 -2.94
N ILE A 129 -14.55 8.30 -3.86
CA ILE A 129 -14.99 9.14 -4.96
C ILE A 129 -16.01 8.40 -5.83
N ARG A 130 -15.73 7.14 -6.17
CA ARG A 130 -16.66 6.34 -6.96
C ARG A 130 -18.01 6.15 -6.26
N ASP A 131 -18.01 5.90 -4.96
CA ASP A 131 -19.23 5.74 -4.18
C ASP A 131 -20.04 7.03 -4.17
N HIS A 132 -19.39 8.18 -4.04
CA HIS A 132 -20.06 9.47 -4.07
C HIS A 132 -20.66 9.76 -5.44
N GLU A 133 -19.93 9.49 -6.50
CA GLU A 133 -20.43 9.68 -7.87
C GLU A 133 -21.63 8.78 -8.15
N PHE A 134 -21.60 7.54 -7.68
CA PHE A 134 -22.70 6.61 -7.81
C PHE A 134 -23.93 7.14 -7.08
N THR A 135 -23.77 7.61 -5.85
CA THR A 135 -24.86 8.15 -5.04
C THR A 135 -25.50 9.36 -5.72
N ILE A 136 -24.68 10.28 -6.23
CA ILE A 136 -25.16 11.46 -6.95
C ILE A 136 -25.96 11.04 -8.19
N SER A 137 -25.46 10.10 -8.96
CA SER A 137 -26.12 9.58 -10.15
C SER A 137 -27.48 8.97 -9.82
N GLN A 138 -27.57 8.21 -8.72
CA GLN A 138 -28.82 7.62 -8.26
C GLN A 138 -29.85 8.69 -7.88
N LEU A 139 -29.42 9.72 -7.17
CA LEU A 139 -30.27 10.83 -6.78
C LEU A 139 -30.78 11.61 -8.00
N GLU A 140 -29.89 11.86 -8.96
CA GLU A 140 -30.27 12.53 -10.20
C GLU A 140 -31.32 11.74 -10.97
N SER A 141 -31.13 10.43 -11.08
CA SER A 141 -32.10 9.55 -11.73
C SER A 141 -33.46 9.59 -11.03
N TYR A 142 -33.45 9.60 -9.71
CA TYR A 142 -34.69 9.65 -8.92
C TYR A 142 -35.43 10.96 -9.15
N ILE A 143 -34.71 12.07 -9.18
CA ILE A 143 -35.30 13.40 -9.39
C ILE A 143 -35.86 13.55 -10.81
N LYS A 144 -35.16 13.02 -11.79
CA LYS A 144 -35.57 13.13 -13.19
C LYS A 144 -36.64 12.14 -13.59
N GLY A 145 -36.75 11.09 -12.85
CA GLY A 145 -37.56 9.97 -13.20
C GLY A 145 -38.95 9.97 -12.77
#